data_b83fd4e9fc29d6244139f77e70f0bd70
#
_entry.id   b83fd4e9fc29d6244139f77e70f0bd70
#
_cell.length_a   1.000
_cell.length_b   1.000
_cell.length_c   1.000
_cell.angle_alpha   90.00
_cell.angle_beta   90.00
_cell.angle_gamma   90.00
#
_symmetry.space_group_name_H-M   'P 1'
#
loop_
_entity.id
_entity.type
_entity.pdbx_description
1 polymer ?
#
loop_
_entity_poly.entity_id
_entity_poly.type
_entity_poly.pdbx_seq_one_letter_code
_entity_poly.pdbx_strand_id
1 'polypeptide(L)'
;MRKKELTICSNTSCDVEFFKDKSELNRNKKIGRKNYCSLKCSGLNNHIHLNDYVVENIKYLLPHSNNRRDKFTGLREHFRRIKKRHHEYDIELNDLLNIWEKQNGICIYTGVKLVHPNQKGNNLNTASLDRIDSKLGYVKGNIQFISITCNHAKNSMTEDEMQKFIELIYESVKIKKGTNCP
;
A
#
# COMPACT_ATOMS: atom_id res chain seq x y z
N MET A 1 33.59 -29.42 -1.67
CA MET A 1 32.77 -29.04 -2.85
C MET A 1 31.38 -29.63 -2.73
N ARG A 2 30.32 -28.85 -2.98
CA ARG A 2 28.93 -29.40 -2.99
C ARG A 2 28.72 -30.24 -4.23
N LYS A 3 28.19 -31.46 -4.07
CA LYS A 3 27.89 -32.34 -5.21
C LYS A 3 26.69 -31.79 -5.98
N LYS A 4 26.93 -31.49 -7.27
CA LYS A 4 25.87 -31.08 -8.22
C LYS A 4 25.38 -32.31 -8.98
N GLU A 5 24.11 -32.34 -9.33
CA GLU A 5 23.46 -33.41 -10.07
C GLU A 5 22.70 -32.80 -11.25
N LEU A 6 22.71 -33.49 -12.38
CA LEU A 6 22.01 -33.06 -13.59
C LEU A 6 20.51 -33.25 -13.40
N THR A 7 19.73 -32.25 -13.78
CA THR A 7 18.27 -32.31 -13.75
C THR A 7 17.67 -31.54 -14.92
N ILE A 8 16.43 -31.86 -15.26
CA ILE A 8 15.70 -31.26 -16.39
C ILE A 8 14.82 -30.13 -15.84
N CYS A 9 14.67 -29.06 -16.62
CA CYS A 9 13.80 -27.94 -16.29
C CYS A 9 12.33 -28.39 -16.23
N SER A 10 11.64 -28.08 -15.14
CA SER A 10 10.23 -28.44 -14.96
C SER A 10 9.25 -27.52 -15.73
N ASN A 11 9.74 -26.59 -16.53
CA ASN A 11 8.91 -25.81 -17.43
C ASN A 11 8.66 -26.63 -18.71
N THR A 12 7.41 -26.93 -19.01
CA THR A 12 6.99 -27.78 -20.14
C THR A 12 7.39 -27.24 -21.52
N SER A 13 7.74 -25.98 -21.62
CA SER A 13 8.23 -25.34 -22.85
C SER A 13 9.77 -25.15 -22.84
N CYS A 14 10.49 -25.86 -21.98
CA CYS A 14 11.93 -25.73 -21.82
C CYS A 14 12.58 -27.06 -21.49
N ASP A 15 13.25 -27.68 -22.45
CA ASP A 15 13.91 -28.98 -22.30
C ASP A 15 15.38 -28.86 -21.85
N VAL A 16 15.75 -27.75 -21.22
CA VAL A 16 17.14 -27.50 -20.81
C VAL A 16 17.51 -28.37 -19.62
N GLU A 17 18.57 -29.13 -19.77
CA GLU A 17 19.25 -29.82 -18.69
C GLU A 17 20.21 -28.86 -17.98
N PHE A 18 20.23 -28.89 -16.63
CA PHE A 18 21.09 -28.02 -15.84
C PHE A 18 21.56 -28.70 -14.56
N PHE A 19 22.71 -28.25 -14.04
CA PHE A 19 23.26 -28.76 -12.80
C PHE A 19 22.72 -28.02 -11.59
N LYS A 20 22.20 -28.76 -10.60
CA LYS A 20 21.71 -28.23 -9.35
C LYS A 20 22.33 -28.97 -8.16
N ASP A 21 22.41 -28.28 -7.02
CA ASP A 21 22.92 -28.88 -5.79
C ASP A 21 22.06 -30.07 -5.37
N LYS A 22 22.71 -31.23 -5.10
CA LYS A 22 22.03 -32.47 -4.77
C LYS A 22 21.17 -32.34 -3.50
N SER A 23 21.64 -31.57 -2.53
CA SER A 23 20.88 -31.34 -1.28
C SER A 23 19.60 -30.54 -1.55
N GLU A 24 19.65 -29.59 -2.49
CA GLU A 24 18.48 -28.81 -2.90
C GLU A 24 17.50 -29.64 -3.71
N LEU A 25 17.98 -30.50 -4.61
CA LEU A 25 17.13 -31.44 -5.35
C LEU A 25 16.37 -32.37 -4.41
N ASN A 26 17.06 -32.96 -3.45
CA ASN A 26 16.45 -33.85 -2.45
C ASN A 26 15.39 -33.11 -1.61
N ARG A 27 15.70 -31.87 -1.18
CA ARG A 27 14.74 -31.04 -0.47
C ARG A 27 13.51 -30.73 -1.32
N ASN A 28 13.73 -30.32 -2.57
CA ASN A 28 12.63 -29.99 -3.48
C ASN A 28 11.75 -31.21 -3.76
N LYS A 29 12.35 -32.40 -3.97
CA LYS A 29 11.63 -33.66 -4.12
C LYS A 29 10.77 -33.97 -2.90
N LYS A 30 11.31 -33.79 -1.69
CA LYS A 30 10.61 -34.04 -0.42
C LYS A 30 9.38 -33.16 -0.22
N ILE A 31 9.43 -31.90 -0.68
CA ILE A 31 8.34 -30.90 -0.52
C ILE A 31 7.52 -30.71 -1.80
N GLY A 32 7.70 -31.54 -2.82
CA GLY A 32 6.97 -31.45 -4.08
C GLY A 32 7.28 -30.22 -4.93
N ARG A 33 8.45 -29.58 -4.74
CA ARG A 33 8.83 -28.35 -5.44
C ARG A 33 9.49 -28.64 -6.77
N LYS A 34 9.05 -27.95 -7.83
CA LYS A 34 9.61 -28.06 -9.17
C LYS A 34 10.99 -27.41 -9.28
N ASN A 35 11.81 -27.88 -10.24
CA ASN A 35 13.15 -27.37 -10.49
C ASN A 35 13.20 -26.66 -11.85
N TYR A 36 13.74 -25.44 -11.88
CA TYR A 36 13.80 -24.62 -13.08
C TYR A 36 15.25 -24.20 -13.36
N CYS A 37 15.63 -24.15 -14.64
CA CYS A 37 16.96 -23.76 -15.09
C CYS A 37 17.22 -22.25 -14.91
N SER A 38 16.19 -21.43 -14.88
CA SER A 38 16.29 -19.98 -14.75
C SER A 38 15.06 -19.38 -14.03
N LEU A 39 15.20 -18.13 -13.56
CA LEU A 39 14.08 -17.36 -13.01
C LEU A 39 12.98 -17.12 -14.04
N LYS A 40 13.33 -16.99 -15.33
CA LYS A 40 12.37 -16.86 -16.43
C LYS A 40 11.48 -18.09 -16.52
N CYS A 41 12.06 -19.30 -16.51
CA CYS A 41 11.31 -20.56 -16.55
C CYS A 41 10.44 -20.75 -15.30
N SER A 42 10.94 -20.39 -14.14
CA SER A 42 10.18 -20.40 -12.88
C SER A 42 9.00 -19.43 -12.94
N GLY A 43 9.21 -18.23 -13.46
CA GLY A 43 8.17 -17.20 -13.60
C GLY A 43 7.06 -17.63 -14.55
N LEU A 44 7.41 -18.13 -15.75
CA LEU A 44 6.45 -18.58 -16.75
C LEU A 44 5.55 -19.70 -16.21
N ASN A 45 6.12 -20.66 -15.49
CA ASN A 45 5.34 -21.79 -14.99
C ASN A 45 4.45 -21.42 -13.79
N ASN A 46 4.84 -20.43 -13.00
CA ASN A 46 3.99 -19.89 -11.94
C ASN A 46 2.81 -19.06 -12.50
N HIS A 47 2.98 -18.47 -13.69
CA HIS A 47 1.89 -17.76 -14.39
C HIS A 47 0.84 -18.71 -14.99
N ILE A 48 1.22 -19.92 -15.39
CA ILE A 48 0.28 -20.88 -15.99
C ILE A 48 -0.74 -21.39 -14.98
N HIS A 49 -0.36 -21.55 -13.70
CA HIS A 49 -1.30 -21.89 -12.62
C HIS A 49 -2.22 -20.72 -12.19
N LEU A 50 -1.91 -19.51 -12.63
CA LEU A 50 -2.71 -18.31 -12.35
C LEU A 50 -3.84 -18.12 -13.38
N ASN A 51 -3.73 -18.69 -14.59
CA ASN A 51 -4.66 -18.37 -15.67
C ASN A 51 -6.08 -18.94 -15.49
N ASP A 52 -6.28 -20.02 -14.75
CA ASP A 52 -7.62 -20.61 -14.55
C ASP A 52 -8.41 -20.00 -13.37
N TYR A 53 -7.72 -19.28 -12.47
CA TYR A 53 -8.35 -18.62 -11.32
C TYR A 53 -8.35 -17.08 -11.41
N VAL A 54 -7.77 -16.54 -12.45
CA VAL A 54 -7.15 -15.21 -12.46
C VAL A 54 -7.99 -14.16 -13.19
N VAL A 55 -8.97 -14.54 -14.01
CA VAL A 55 -9.66 -13.54 -14.83
C VAL A 55 -10.60 -12.62 -14.06
N GLU A 56 -11.13 -13.05 -12.93
CA GLU A 56 -12.00 -12.17 -12.08
C GLU A 56 -11.29 -11.51 -10.90
N ASN A 57 -10.12 -12.00 -10.48
CA ASN A 57 -9.42 -11.54 -9.29
C ASN A 57 -7.99 -11.02 -9.51
N ILE A 58 -7.54 -10.81 -10.74
CA ILE A 58 -6.18 -10.33 -11.09
C ILE A 58 -5.81 -8.99 -10.43
N LYS A 59 -6.77 -8.18 -10.06
CA LYS A 59 -6.51 -6.91 -9.34
C LYS A 59 -5.83 -7.10 -7.99
N TYR A 60 -5.82 -8.32 -7.44
CA TYR A 60 -5.47 -8.57 -6.04
C TYR A 60 -4.34 -9.56 -5.80
N LEU A 61 -3.84 -10.24 -6.84
CA LEU A 61 -2.83 -11.30 -6.70
C LEU A 61 -1.52 -10.93 -7.38
N LEU A 62 -0.53 -10.51 -6.63
CA LEU A 62 0.87 -10.57 -7.03
C LEU A 62 1.66 -11.48 -6.08
N PRO A 63 2.41 -12.47 -6.63
CA PRO A 63 3.23 -13.36 -5.83
C PRO A 63 4.49 -12.65 -5.33
N HIS A 64 4.91 -13.02 -4.15
CA HIS A 64 6.17 -12.70 -3.50
C HIS A 64 6.34 -11.30 -2.92
N SER A 65 5.64 -11.08 -1.90
CA SER A 65 6.08 -10.46 -0.65
C SER A 65 4.95 -10.64 0.35
N ASN A 66 5.18 -10.42 1.62
CA ASN A 66 4.13 -10.27 2.63
C ASN A 66 3.16 -9.09 2.32
N ASN A 67 3.23 -8.52 1.13
CA ASN A 67 2.38 -7.47 0.59
C ASN A 67 1.21 -8.11 -0.18
N ARG A 68 0.21 -8.57 0.55
CA ARG A 68 -1.09 -8.87 -0.06
C ARG A 68 -1.61 -7.60 -0.70
N ARG A 69 -1.72 -7.59 -2.04
CA ARG A 69 -2.41 -6.52 -2.76
C ARG A 69 -3.89 -6.87 -2.83
N ASP A 70 -4.63 -6.35 -1.90
CA ASP A 70 -6.09 -6.45 -1.82
C ASP A 70 -6.67 -5.05 -1.54
N LYS A 71 -7.99 -4.97 -1.33
CA LYS A 71 -8.69 -3.73 -1.03
C LYS A 71 -8.16 -2.96 0.20
N PHE A 72 -7.40 -3.63 1.07
CA PHE A 72 -6.78 -3.04 2.25
C PHE A 72 -5.33 -2.61 2.02
N THR A 73 -4.80 -2.78 0.80
CA THR A 73 -3.42 -2.37 0.49
C THR A 73 -3.28 -0.86 0.71
N GLY A 74 -2.25 -0.46 1.43
CA GLY A 74 -2.04 0.94 1.86
C GLY A 74 -2.71 1.25 3.21
N LEU A 75 -3.91 0.76 3.48
CA LEU A 75 -4.62 1.00 4.74
C LEU A 75 -3.99 0.24 5.92
N ARG A 76 -3.44 -0.96 5.66
CA ARG A 76 -2.75 -1.76 6.70
C ARG A 76 -1.60 -1.03 7.35
N GLU A 77 -0.88 -0.21 6.60
CA GLU A 77 0.23 0.55 7.15
C GLU A 77 -0.28 1.61 8.14
N HIS A 78 -1.37 2.32 7.82
CA HIS A 78 -2.01 3.24 8.76
C HIS A 78 -2.46 2.51 10.01
N PHE A 79 -3.15 1.38 9.86
CA PHE A 79 -3.64 0.59 10.98
C PHE A 79 -2.51 0.05 11.87
N ARG A 80 -1.41 -0.41 11.24
CA ARG A 80 -0.21 -0.86 11.96
C ARG A 80 0.42 0.28 12.77
N ARG A 81 0.45 1.50 12.22
CA ARG A 81 0.98 2.68 12.93
C ARG A 81 0.14 3.06 14.12
N ILE A 82 -1.18 2.98 14.03
CA ILE A 82 -2.09 3.21 15.16
C ILE A 82 -1.80 2.21 16.26
N LYS A 83 -1.83 0.92 15.96
CA LYS A 83 -1.53 -0.15 16.94
C LYS A 83 -0.20 0.02 17.65
N LYS A 84 0.80 0.56 16.96
CA LYS A 84 2.14 0.76 17.54
C LYS A 84 2.23 1.99 18.45
N ARG A 85 1.48 3.04 18.14
CA ARG A 85 1.65 4.36 18.79
C ARG A 85 0.58 4.68 19.82
N HIS A 86 -0.58 4.06 19.70
CA HIS A 86 -1.74 4.38 20.52
C HIS A 86 -2.25 3.13 21.23
N HIS A 87 -2.42 3.21 22.54
CA HIS A 87 -2.95 2.12 23.34
C HIS A 87 -4.48 2.05 23.26
N GLU A 88 -5.13 3.19 23.00
CA GLU A 88 -6.59 3.29 22.91
C GLU A 88 -7.03 3.59 21.47
N TYR A 89 -7.69 2.64 20.87
CA TYR A 89 -8.34 2.78 19.55
C TYR A 89 -9.54 1.84 19.50
N ASP A 90 -10.61 2.30 18.86
CA ASP A 90 -11.86 1.56 18.66
C ASP A 90 -12.20 1.53 17.16
N ILE A 91 -11.22 1.19 16.33
CA ILE A 91 -11.39 1.07 14.88
C ILE A 91 -10.80 -0.22 14.37
N GLU A 92 -11.36 -0.70 13.28
CA GLU A 92 -10.90 -1.86 12.53
C GLU A 92 -10.42 -1.46 11.13
N LEU A 93 -9.81 -2.41 10.44
CA LEU A 93 -9.33 -2.19 9.07
C LEU A 93 -10.48 -1.89 8.09
N ASN A 94 -11.67 -2.46 8.33
CA ASN A 94 -12.87 -2.16 7.56
C ASN A 94 -13.36 -0.72 7.76
N ASP A 95 -13.20 -0.14 8.96
CA ASP A 95 -13.57 1.25 9.19
C ASP A 95 -12.71 2.20 8.36
N LEU A 96 -11.40 1.91 8.25
CA LEU A 96 -10.50 2.67 7.37
C LEU A 96 -10.91 2.55 5.90
N LEU A 97 -11.30 1.36 5.45
CA LEU A 97 -11.77 1.16 4.09
C LEU A 97 -13.06 1.96 3.82
N ASN A 98 -14.03 1.88 4.71
CA ASN A 98 -15.30 2.58 4.57
C ASN A 98 -15.11 4.10 4.48
N ILE A 99 -14.20 4.66 5.30
CA ILE A 99 -13.89 6.10 5.26
C ILE A 99 -13.18 6.44 3.96
N TRP A 100 -12.19 5.63 3.53
CA TRP A 100 -11.50 5.83 2.27
C TRP A 100 -12.45 5.85 1.07
N GLU A 101 -13.38 4.90 1.02
CA GLU A 101 -14.40 4.80 -0.03
C GLU A 101 -15.39 5.97 0.05
N LYS A 102 -15.87 6.32 1.25
CA LYS A 102 -16.76 7.47 1.47
C LYS A 102 -16.15 8.79 1.02
N GLN A 103 -14.83 8.96 1.25
CA GLN A 103 -14.08 10.15 0.83
C GLN A 103 -13.64 10.08 -0.65
N ASN A 104 -13.88 8.96 -1.37
CA ASN A 104 -13.37 8.71 -2.72
C ASN A 104 -11.84 8.90 -2.87
N GLY A 105 -11.10 8.70 -1.78
CA GLY A 105 -9.66 8.97 -1.73
C GLY A 105 -9.30 10.44 -1.94
N ILE A 106 -10.15 11.36 -1.52
CA ILE A 106 -9.97 12.81 -1.63
C ILE A 106 -9.67 13.41 -0.26
N CYS A 107 -8.74 14.35 -0.21
CA CYS A 107 -8.45 15.12 1.00
C CYS A 107 -9.59 16.07 1.33
N ILE A 108 -10.12 16.00 2.53
CA ILE A 108 -11.25 16.83 3.00
C ILE A 108 -10.93 18.33 2.91
N TYR A 109 -9.71 18.75 3.21
CA TYR A 109 -9.34 20.16 3.26
C TYR A 109 -8.99 20.77 1.90
N THR A 110 -8.40 19.99 1.01
CA THR A 110 -7.85 20.53 -0.24
C THR A 110 -8.61 20.06 -1.48
N GLY A 111 -9.46 19.06 -1.37
CA GLY A 111 -10.14 18.44 -2.51
C GLY A 111 -9.20 17.66 -3.45
N VAL A 112 -7.90 17.56 -3.14
CA VAL A 112 -6.96 16.83 -4.00
C VAL A 112 -7.06 15.33 -3.79
N LYS A 113 -6.78 14.56 -4.85
CA LYS A 113 -6.73 13.11 -4.79
C LYS A 113 -5.54 12.66 -3.96
N LEU A 114 -5.82 11.83 -2.97
CA LEU A 114 -4.82 11.25 -2.08
C LEU A 114 -4.14 10.05 -2.74
N VAL A 115 -2.88 9.85 -2.37
CA VAL A 115 -2.02 8.76 -2.83
C VAL A 115 -1.69 7.88 -1.64
N HIS A 116 -1.83 6.56 -1.77
CA HIS A 116 -1.46 5.65 -0.69
C HIS A 116 0.04 5.73 -0.37
N PRO A 117 0.43 5.61 0.91
CA PRO A 117 1.84 5.77 1.35
C PRO A 117 2.79 4.74 0.74
N ASN A 118 2.29 3.65 0.17
CA ASN A 118 3.11 2.61 -0.48
C ASN A 118 3.47 2.95 -1.94
N GLN A 119 2.98 4.05 -2.49
CA GLN A 119 3.42 4.52 -3.81
C GLN A 119 4.76 5.26 -3.67
N LYS A 120 5.72 4.90 -4.53
CA LYS A 120 7.07 5.50 -4.50
C LYS A 120 7.01 7.01 -4.72
N GLY A 121 7.70 7.74 -3.86
CA GLY A 121 7.89 9.18 -3.96
C GLY A 121 7.36 9.94 -2.74
N ASN A 122 8.05 11.03 -2.39
CA ASN A 122 7.59 11.97 -1.36
C ASN A 122 6.55 12.87 -2.02
N ASN A 123 5.29 12.50 -1.90
CA ASN A 123 4.20 13.24 -2.53
C ASN A 123 3.46 14.04 -1.45
N LEU A 124 3.28 15.33 -1.66
CA LEU A 124 2.52 16.23 -0.77
C LEU A 124 1.10 15.71 -0.50
N ASN A 125 0.56 14.95 -1.46
CA ASN A 125 -0.79 14.36 -1.40
C ASN A 125 -0.80 12.94 -0.83
N THR A 126 0.30 12.48 -0.22
CA THR A 126 0.31 11.18 0.44
C THR A 126 -0.77 11.14 1.53
N ALA A 127 -1.60 10.10 1.49
CA ALA A 127 -2.66 9.91 2.46
C ALA A 127 -2.11 9.76 3.87
N SER A 128 -2.68 10.48 4.79
CA SER A 128 -2.42 10.39 6.23
C SER A 128 -3.74 10.23 6.97
N LEU A 129 -3.79 9.32 7.93
CA LEU A 129 -4.95 9.20 8.80
C LEU A 129 -4.84 10.27 9.89
N ASP A 130 -5.89 11.04 10.04
CA ASP A 130 -6.02 12.13 11.00
C ASP A 130 -7.18 11.86 11.96
N ARG A 131 -7.12 12.47 13.13
CA ARG A 131 -8.23 12.55 14.09
C ARG A 131 -8.92 13.89 13.92
N ILE A 132 -10.23 13.88 13.71
CA ILE A 132 -11.04 15.11 13.58
C ILE A 132 -10.86 15.97 14.83
N ASP A 133 -11.10 15.39 16.01
CA ASP A 133 -10.74 15.97 17.29
C ASP A 133 -9.47 15.29 17.83
N SER A 134 -8.40 16.05 17.98
CA SER A 134 -7.11 15.56 18.47
C SER A 134 -7.12 15.13 19.95
N LYS A 135 -8.13 15.56 20.71
CA LYS A 135 -8.31 15.18 22.12
C LYS A 135 -8.85 13.76 22.28
N LEU A 136 -9.56 13.29 21.26
CA LEU A 136 -10.08 11.92 21.20
C LEU A 136 -9.06 10.98 20.55
N GLY A 137 -9.20 9.68 20.81
CA GLY A 137 -8.40 8.65 20.19
C GLY A 137 -8.80 8.36 18.74
N TYR A 138 -8.21 7.31 18.19
CA TYR A 138 -8.64 6.74 16.90
C TYR A 138 -9.90 5.90 17.11
N VAL A 139 -11.03 6.57 17.22
CA VAL A 139 -12.34 5.96 17.47
C VAL A 139 -13.25 6.15 16.26
N LYS A 140 -14.30 5.33 16.18
CA LYS A 140 -15.31 5.42 15.10
C LYS A 140 -15.94 6.81 15.12
N GLY A 141 -16.03 7.42 13.95
CA GLY A 141 -16.55 8.77 13.77
C GLY A 141 -15.54 9.91 14.00
N ASN A 142 -14.37 9.64 14.56
CA ASN A 142 -13.33 10.64 14.83
C ASN A 142 -12.11 10.53 13.91
N ILE A 143 -12.22 9.85 12.79
CA ILE A 143 -11.09 9.65 11.87
C ILE A 143 -11.44 10.07 10.44
N GLN A 144 -10.44 10.58 9.74
CA GLN A 144 -10.53 11.01 8.36
C GLN A 144 -9.19 10.83 7.63
N PHE A 145 -9.22 10.76 6.30
CA PHE A 145 -8.02 10.81 5.47
C PHE A 145 -7.78 12.22 4.95
N ILE A 146 -6.60 12.74 5.19
CA ILE A 146 -6.13 14.02 4.68
C ILE A 146 -4.75 13.85 4.05
N SER A 147 -4.27 14.87 3.34
CA SER A 147 -2.89 14.84 2.86
C SER A 147 -1.90 14.94 4.02
N ILE A 148 -0.74 14.36 3.86
CA ILE A 148 0.32 14.45 4.88
C ILE A 148 0.70 15.91 5.18
N THR A 149 0.63 16.77 4.17
CA THR A 149 0.89 18.21 4.31
C THR A 149 -0.17 18.87 5.20
N CYS A 150 -1.46 18.58 4.97
CA CYS A 150 -2.53 19.07 5.82
C CYS A 150 -2.43 18.51 7.24
N ASN A 151 -2.02 17.24 7.39
CA ASN A 151 -1.86 16.65 8.72
C ASN A 151 -0.74 17.30 9.52
N HIS A 152 0.36 17.67 8.88
CA HIS A 152 1.43 18.43 9.52
C HIS A 152 0.99 19.85 9.88
N ALA A 153 0.23 20.52 9.01
CA ALA A 153 -0.30 21.86 9.29
C ALA A 153 -1.31 21.84 10.41
N LYS A 154 -2.24 20.89 10.40
CA LYS A 154 -3.30 20.75 11.43
C LYS A 154 -2.71 20.46 12.82
N ASN A 155 -1.75 19.51 12.89
CA ASN A 155 -1.14 19.10 14.14
C ASN A 155 -2.20 18.85 15.26
N SER A 156 -2.31 19.76 16.24
CA SER A 156 -3.28 19.71 17.35
C SER A 156 -4.48 20.65 17.18
N MET A 157 -4.58 21.35 16.04
CA MET A 157 -5.71 22.24 15.78
C MET A 157 -7.03 21.50 15.78
N THR A 158 -8.05 22.15 16.27
CA THR A 158 -9.45 21.74 16.10
C THR A 158 -9.87 21.89 14.63
N GLU A 159 -11.01 21.33 14.28
CA GLU A 159 -11.56 21.48 12.93
C GLU A 159 -11.80 22.96 12.57
N ASP A 160 -12.37 23.74 13.48
CA ASP A 160 -12.64 25.17 13.28
C ASP A 160 -11.34 26.00 13.12
N GLU A 161 -10.31 25.67 13.91
CA GLU A 161 -9.00 26.34 13.78
C GLU A 161 -8.35 26.00 12.43
N MET A 162 -8.44 24.78 11.98
CA MET A 162 -7.91 24.38 10.67
C MET A 162 -8.66 25.06 9.53
N GLN A 163 -9.99 25.19 9.61
CA GLN A 163 -10.78 25.93 8.62
C GLN A 163 -10.36 27.41 8.54
N LYS A 164 -10.25 28.08 9.67
CA LYS A 164 -9.75 29.47 9.73
C LYS A 164 -8.34 29.59 9.15
N PHE A 165 -7.46 28.63 9.41
CA PHE A 165 -6.11 28.63 8.87
C PHE A 165 -6.12 28.51 7.32
N ILE A 166 -6.99 27.68 6.77
CA ILE A 166 -7.17 27.54 5.32
C ILE A 166 -7.68 28.86 4.71
N GLU A 167 -8.66 29.49 5.34
CA GLU A 167 -9.20 30.80 4.91
C GLU A 167 -8.11 31.88 4.88
N LEU A 168 -7.30 31.97 5.91
CA LEU A 168 -6.18 32.91 5.98
C LEU A 168 -5.16 32.69 4.84
N ILE A 169 -4.83 31.43 4.54
CA ILE A 169 -3.93 31.09 3.42
C ILE A 169 -4.56 31.51 2.11
N TYR A 170 -5.84 31.17 1.91
CA TYR A 170 -6.56 31.50 0.68
C TYR A 170 -6.60 33.01 0.41
N GLU A 171 -6.96 33.81 1.41
CA GLU A 171 -7.00 35.27 1.29
C GLU A 171 -5.61 35.87 1.05
N SER A 172 -4.57 35.37 1.71
CA SER A 172 -3.18 35.81 1.47
C SER A 172 -2.72 35.56 0.04
N VAL A 173 -3.07 34.39 -0.52
CA VAL A 173 -2.70 34.04 -1.90
C VAL A 173 -3.48 34.90 -2.90
N LYS A 174 -4.77 35.16 -2.63
CA LYS A 174 -5.63 36.00 -3.46
C LYS A 174 -5.11 37.45 -3.53
N ILE A 175 -4.75 38.02 -2.38
CA ILE A 175 -4.17 39.35 -2.30
C ILE A 175 -2.88 39.42 -3.13
N LYS A 176 -1.96 38.48 -2.94
CA LYS A 176 -0.68 38.45 -3.70
C LYS A 176 -0.88 38.31 -5.20
N LYS A 177 -1.89 37.58 -5.65
CA LYS A 177 -2.22 37.47 -7.08
C LYS A 177 -2.87 38.74 -7.64
N GLY A 178 -3.67 39.45 -6.83
CA GLY A 178 -4.30 40.69 -7.22
C GLY A 178 -3.35 41.90 -7.28
N THR A 179 -2.24 41.85 -6.53
CA THR A 179 -1.20 42.90 -6.54
C THR A 179 -0.14 42.74 -7.65
N ASN A 180 -0.15 41.61 -8.37
CA ASN A 180 0.76 41.29 -9.48
C ASN A 180 0.13 41.60 -10.86
N CYS A 181 -0.84 42.49 -10.94
CA CYS A 181 -1.27 43.05 -12.23
C CYS A 181 -0.35 44.22 -12.58
N PRO A 182 0.42 44.14 -13.70
CA PRO A 182 1.30 45.22 -14.13
C PRO A 182 0.51 46.47 -14.57
#